data_f5c6efeb5dcd656a5293b63b2e123628
#
_entry.id   f5c6efeb5dcd656a5293b63b2e123628
#
_cell.length_a   1.000
_cell.length_b   1.000
_cell.length_c   1.000
_cell.angle_alpha   90.00
_cell.angle_beta   90.00
_cell.angle_gamma   90.00
#
_symmetry.space_group_name_H-M   'P 1'
#
loop_
_entity.id
_entity.type
_entity.pdbx_description
1 polymer ?
#
loop_
_entity_poly.entity_id
_entity_poly.type
_entity_poly.pdbx_seq_one_letter_code
_entity_poly.pdbx_strand_id
1 'polypeptide(L)'
;MSKKIAAVLTNLFEDVEYTSPAEAFKGEGHSVVTIEKESGAVVKGKQGEAEVTIDKGIDDVKPDDFDALFIPGGFSPDQLRSDDRFVEFAKAFMDQNKPVFAICHGPQLLITAEALNGKRATGYKSIAVDMKNAGVSYEDSEVVVDGNLVTSRTPDDLPAFNRESLAVLAK
;
A
#
# COMPACT_ATOMS: atom_id res chain seq x y z
N MET A 1 -7.46 -8.44 -17.56
CA MET A 1 -7.76 -9.57 -16.67
C MET A 1 -7.98 -9.07 -15.26
N SER A 2 -8.90 -9.67 -14.55
CA SER A 2 -9.20 -9.29 -13.16
C SER A 2 -8.10 -9.75 -12.22
N LYS A 3 -7.61 -8.82 -11.38
CA LYS A 3 -6.59 -9.09 -10.37
C LYS A 3 -7.21 -8.95 -8.98
N LYS A 4 -6.66 -9.68 -8.02
CA LYS A 4 -7.10 -9.65 -6.63
C LYS A 4 -6.06 -8.91 -5.81
N ILE A 5 -6.45 -7.77 -5.25
CA ILE A 5 -5.53 -6.85 -4.56
C ILE A 5 -5.78 -6.92 -3.06
N ALA A 6 -4.72 -7.18 -2.30
CA ALA A 6 -4.76 -7.11 -0.84
C ALA A 6 -4.51 -5.67 -0.41
N ALA A 7 -5.44 -5.08 0.31
CA ALA A 7 -5.29 -3.74 0.89
C ALA A 7 -5.13 -3.87 2.40
N VAL A 8 -3.95 -3.55 2.91
CA VAL A 8 -3.67 -3.61 4.34
C VAL A 8 -3.82 -2.22 4.94
N LEU A 9 -4.74 -2.07 5.90
CA LEU A 9 -5.00 -0.79 6.55
C LEU A 9 -5.61 -0.98 7.93
N THR A 10 -5.43 0.01 8.78
CA THR A 10 -6.06 0.09 10.09
C THR A 10 -6.55 1.52 10.32
N ASN A 11 -7.04 1.82 11.51
CA ASN A 11 -7.56 3.14 11.85
C ASN A 11 -6.57 4.26 11.55
N LEU A 12 -7.11 5.43 11.25
CA LEU A 12 -6.36 6.65 10.94
C LEU A 12 -5.58 6.56 9.61
N PHE A 13 -6.08 5.74 8.69
CA PHE A 13 -5.60 5.81 7.30
C PHE A 13 -6.03 7.15 6.68
N GLU A 14 -5.32 7.62 5.67
CA GLU A 14 -5.74 8.82 4.96
C GLU A 14 -6.89 8.44 4.03
N ASP A 15 -8.07 9.01 4.27
CA ASP A 15 -9.33 8.59 3.67
C ASP A 15 -9.24 8.43 2.14
N VAL A 16 -8.82 9.48 1.43
CA VAL A 16 -8.76 9.46 -0.05
C VAL A 16 -7.65 8.57 -0.59
N GLU A 17 -6.61 8.32 0.19
CA GLU A 17 -5.52 7.43 -0.21
C GLU A 17 -5.95 5.96 -0.23
N TYR A 18 -7.04 5.63 0.42
CA TYR A 18 -7.69 4.34 0.26
C TYR A 18 -8.80 4.41 -0.78
N THR A 19 -9.76 5.34 -0.62
CA THR A 19 -10.98 5.35 -1.42
C THR A 19 -10.72 5.59 -2.91
N SER A 20 -9.83 6.51 -3.26
CA SER A 20 -9.54 6.83 -4.65
C SER A 20 -8.88 5.67 -5.41
N PRO A 21 -7.78 5.07 -4.90
CA PRO A 21 -7.22 3.90 -5.57
C PRO A 21 -8.18 2.71 -5.60
N ALA A 22 -8.88 2.45 -4.50
CA ALA A 22 -9.83 1.33 -4.44
C ALA A 22 -10.91 1.46 -5.50
N GLU A 23 -11.47 2.65 -5.70
CA GLU A 23 -12.45 2.93 -6.74
C GLU A 23 -11.85 2.73 -8.14
N ALA A 24 -10.63 3.20 -8.35
CA ALA A 24 -9.94 3.05 -9.63
C ALA A 24 -9.71 1.58 -9.95
N PHE A 25 -9.26 0.78 -9.00
CA PHE A 25 -9.05 -0.66 -9.19
C PHE A 25 -10.36 -1.37 -9.51
N LYS A 26 -11.39 -1.12 -8.73
CA LYS A 26 -12.71 -1.74 -8.94
C LYS A 26 -13.33 -1.33 -10.27
N GLY A 27 -13.13 -0.07 -10.67
CA GLY A 27 -13.62 0.45 -11.95
C GLY A 27 -13.03 -0.26 -13.16
N GLU A 28 -11.83 -0.82 -13.02
CA GLU A 28 -11.17 -1.61 -14.06
C GLU A 28 -11.41 -3.12 -13.90
N GLY A 29 -12.33 -3.52 -13.02
CA GLY A 29 -12.73 -4.91 -12.86
C GLY A 29 -11.87 -5.70 -11.87
N HIS A 30 -10.97 -5.06 -11.14
CA HIS A 30 -10.19 -5.74 -10.11
C HIS A 30 -10.96 -5.83 -8.80
N SER A 31 -10.63 -6.79 -7.95
CA SER A 31 -11.19 -6.89 -6.60
C SER A 31 -10.21 -6.38 -5.57
N VAL A 32 -10.73 -5.74 -4.53
CA VAL A 32 -9.93 -5.24 -3.41
C VAL A 32 -10.43 -5.93 -2.15
N VAL A 33 -9.52 -6.62 -1.47
CA VAL A 33 -9.80 -7.33 -0.21
C VAL A 33 -9.09 -6.58 0.91
N THR A 34 -9.84 -6.04 1.84
CA THR A 34 -9.28 -5.29 2.97
C THR A 34 -8.87 -6.24 4.09
N ILE A 35 -7.68 -6.02 4.65
CA ILE A 35 -7.06 -6.92 5.63
C ILE A 35 -6.60 -6.11 6.84
N GLU A 36 -7.05 -6.54 8.02
CA GLU A 36 -6.56 -6.08 9.31
C GLU A 36 -6.51 -7.30 10.22
N LYS A 37 -6.59 -7.15 11.51
CA LYS A 37 -6.48 -8.28 12.44
C LYS A 37 -7.67 -9.21 12.37
N GLU A 38 -8.88 -8.66 12.22
CA GLU A 38 -10.12 -9.45 12.25
C GLU A 38 -11.08 -9.05 11.15
N SER A 39 -11.68 -10.03 10.49
CA SER A 39 -12.80 -9.84 9.57
C SER A 39 -13.98 -9.19 10.30
N GLY A 40 -14.64 -8.26 9.65
CA GLY A 40 -15.82 -7.58 10.19
C GLY A 40 -15.50 -6.36 11.06
N ALA A 41 -14.25 -6.15 11.43
CA ALA A 41 -13.84 -4.95 12.15
C ALA A 41 -14.06 -3.73 11.25
N VAL A 42 -14.41 -2.59 11.86
CA VAL A 42 -14.57 -1.33 11.12
C VAL A 42 -13.42 -0.42 11.46
N VAL A 43 -12.70 0.04 10.45
CA VAL A 43 -11.62 1.01 10.61
C VAL A 43 -12.04 2.34 10.00
N LYS A 44 -11.58 3.43 10.61
CA LYS A 44 -11.99 4.79 10.23
C LYS A 44 -10.80 5.61 9.77
N GLY A 45 -11.00 6.37 8.71
CA GLY A 45 -10.02 7.32 8.21
C GLY A 45 -9.80 8.48 9.16
N LYS A 46 -8.63 9.09 9.09
CA LYS A 46 -8.26 10.18 9.99
C LYS A 46 -9.07 11.46 9.75
N GLN A 47 -9.65 11.63 8.56
CA GLN A 47 -10.53 12.78 8.27
C GLN A 47 -11.97 12.53 8.72
N GLY A 48 -12.31 11.31 9.14
CA GLY A 48 -13.65 10.95 9.56
C GLY A 48 -14.63 10.80 8.40
N GLU A 49 -14.17 10.76 7.17
CA GLU A 49 -15.02 10.68 5.97
C GLU A 49 -15.25 9.26 5.48
N ALA A 50 -14.29 8.38 5.70
CA ALA A 50 -14.35 7.01 5.23
C ALA A 50 -14.35 6.01 6.37
N GLU A 51 -15.22 5.00 6.25
CA GLU A 51 -15.23 3.83 7.12
C GLU A 51 -15.06 2.60 6.24
N VAL A 52 -14.22 1.67 6.65
CA VAL A 52 -13.96 0.45 5.91
C VAL A 52 -14.24 -0.75 6.80
N THR A 53 -15.11 -1.64 6.32
CA THR A 53 -15.34 -2.93 6.97
C THR A 53 -14.29 -3.90 6.45
N ILE A 54 -13.53 -4.49 7.36
CA ILE A 54 -12.43 -5.39 7.01
C ILE A 54 -12.98 -6.73 6.52
N ASP A 55 -12.52 -7.13 5.34
CA ASP A 55 -12.98 -8.36 4.69
C ASP A 55 -12.36 -9.60 5.30
N LYS A 56 -11.07 -9.56 5.63
CA LYS A 56 -10.32 -10.73 6.12
C LYS A 56 -9.37 -10.35 7.24
N GLY A 57 -9.17 -11.26 8.17
CA GLY A 57 -8.10 -11.17 9.17
C GLY A 57 -6.77 -11.61 8.59
N ILE A 58 -5.68 -11.03 9.08
CA ILE A 58 -4.33 -11.34 8.60
C ILE A 58 -3.97 -12.82 8.77
N ASP A 59 -4.50 -13.46 9.81
CA ASP A 59 -4.23 -14.87 10.06
C ASP A 59 -5.01 -15.81 9.13
N ASP A 60 -5.98 -15.28 8.39
CA ASP A 60 -6.87 -16.07 7.53
C ASP A 60 -6.48 -15.99 6.04
N VAL A 61 -5.41 -15.26 5.71
CA VAL A 61 -4.97 -15.06 4.33
C VAL A 61 -3.49 -15.35 4.17
N LYS A 62 -3.08 -15.60 2.93
CA LYS A 62 -1.69 -15.81 2.54
C LYS A 62 -1.36 -14.88 1.37
N PRO A 63 -0.09 -14.46 1.23
CA PRO A 63 0.32 -13.68 0.07
C PRO A 63 -0.03 -14.35 -1.27
N ASP A 64 0.03 -15.68 -1.32
CA ASP A 64 -0.28 -16.45 -2.53
C ASP A 64 -1.75 -16.31 -2.98
N ASP A 65 -2.62 -15.87 -2.09
CA ASP A 65 -4.04 -15.67 -2.42
C ASP A 65 -4.27 -14.41 -3.28
N PHE A 66 -3.26 -13.57 -3.45
CA PHE A 66 -3.40 -12.24 -4.08
C PHE A 66 -2.40 -12.00 -5.19
N ASP A 67 -2.77 -11.12 -6.10
CA ASP A 67 -1.92 -10.72 -7.22
C ASP A 67 -1.11 -9.46 -6.91
N ALA A 68 -1.57 -8.62 -6.00
CA ALA A 68 -0.94 -7.34 -5.68
C ALA A 68 -1.23 -6.91 -4.25
N LEU A 69 -0.40 -6.00 -3.74
CA LEU A 69 -0.53 -5.40 -2.42
C LEU A 69 -0.72 -3.89 -2.54
N PHE A 70 -1.65 -3.34 -1.78
CA PHE A 70 -1.92 -1.90 -1.71
C PHE A 70 -1.81 -1.43 -0.26
N ILE A 71 -1.02 -0.38 -0.03
CA ILE A 71 -0.75 0.16 1.31
C ILE A 71 -1.11 1.65 1.32
N PRO A 72 -2.34 2.00 1.77
CA PRO A 72 -2.71 3.41 1.98
C PRO A 72 -1.87 4.05 3.09
N GLY A 73 -1.76 5.37 3.07
CA GLY A 73 -0.99 6.11 4.05
C GLY A 73 -1.80 6.57 5.27
N GLY A 74 -1.52 7.78 5.75
CA GLY A 74 -1.98 8.28 7.03
C GLY A 74 -1.15 7.69 8.16
N PHE A 75 -1.76 7.46 9.32
CA PHE A 75 -1.08 6.84 10.46
C PHE A 75 -1.21 5.30 10.45
N SER A 76 -1.94 4.75 9.49
CA SER A 76 -2.16 3.31 9.37
C SER A 76 -0.87 2.50 9.20
N PRO A 77 0.02 2.84 8.24
CA PRO A 77 1.23 2.04 8.04
C PRO A 77 2.16 2.01 9.26
N ASP A 78 2.20 3.11 10.00
CA ASP A 78 3.04 3.18 11.21
C ASP A 78 2.56 2.18 12.27
N GLN A 79 1.26 2.00 12.38
CA GLN A 79 0.68 1.02 13.30
C GLN A 79 0.90 -0.41 12.79
N LEU A 80 0.70 -0.65 11.50
CA LEU A 80 0.85 -1.98 10.91
C LEU A 80 2.29 -2.48 11.02
N ARG A 81 3.28 -1.59 10.90
CA ARG A 81 4.69 -1.97 10.95
C ARG A 81 5.13 -2.52 12.31
N SER A 82 4.34 -2.32 13.36
CA SER A 82 4.63 -2.86 14.68
C SER A 82 4.12 -4.30 14.87
N ASP A 83 3.40 -4.84 13.89
CA ASP A 83 2.87 -6.20 13.91
C ASP A 83 3.61 -7.05 12.85
N ASP A 84 4.40 -8.01 13.31
CA ASP A 84 5.25 -8.83 12.45
C ASP A 84 4.45 -9.57 11.35
N ARG A 85 3.18 -9.88 11.61
CA ARG A 85 2.35 -10.57 10.62
C ARG A 85 2.15 -9.72 9.36
N PHE A 86 1.95 -8.42 9.53
CA PHE A 86 1.81 -7.49 8.39
C PHE A 86 3.15 -7.24 7.71
N VAL A 87 4.23 -7.16 8.49
CA VAL A 87 5.58 -6.98 7.95
C VAL A 87 5.95 -8.17 7.05
N GLU A 88 5.75 -9.38 7.54
CA GLU A 88 6.05 -10.61 6.78
C GLU A 88 5.14 -10.74 5.55
N PHE A 89 3.88 -10.36 5.68
CA PHE A 89 2.93 -10.37 4.57
C PHE A 89 3.42 -9.46 3.43
N ALA A 90 3.78 -8.21 3.76
CA ALA A 90 4.27 -7.23 2.79
C ALA A 90 5.59 -7.69 2.17
N LYS A 91 6.50 -8.22 2.99
CA LYS A 91 7.79 -8.71 2.53
C LYS A 91 7.63 -9.80 1.46
N ALA A 92 6.68 -10.69 1.64
CA ALA A 92 6.45 -11.78 0.68
C ALA A 92 6.07 -11.26 -0.71
N PHE A 93 5.27 -10.20 -0.81
CA PHE A 93 4.93 -9.59 -2.11
C PHE A 93 6.17 -9.04 -2.80
N MET A 94 7.05 -8.37 -2.05
CA MET A 94 8.29 -7.83 -2.60
C MET A 94 9.24 -8.95 -3.04
N ASP A 95 9.39 -9.97 -2.21
CA ASP A 95 10.27 -11.12 -2.52
C ASP A 95 9.80 -11.89 -3.77
N GLN A 96 8.49 -11.97 -3.97
CA GLN A 96 7.90 -12.64 -5.13
C GLN A 96 7.76 -11.72 -6.34
N ASN A 97 8.22 -10.50 -6.23
CA ASN A 97 8.13 -9.48 -7.29
C ASN A 97 6.69 -9.25 -7.78
N LYS A 98 5.73 -9.35 -6.89
CA LYS A 98 4.33 -9.00 -7.19
C LYS A 98 4.17 -7.48 -7.14
N PRO A 99 3.19 -6.91 -7.84
CA PRO A 99 2.90 -5.49 -7.75
C PRO A 99 2.64 -5.03 -6.32
N VAL A 100 3.28 -3.94 -5.93
CA VAL A 100 3.09 -3.31 -4.62
C VAL A 100 2.90 -1.81 -4.85
N PHE A 101 1.81 -1.27 -4.31
CA PHE A 101 1.42 0.13 -4.44
C PHE A 101 1.38 0.77 -3.06
N ALA A 102 2.24 1.74 -2.80
CA ALA A 102 2.33 2.40 -1.50
C ALA A 102 2.36 3.91 -1.66
N ILE A 103 1.56 4.61 -0.88
CA ILE A 103 1.45 6.07 -0.99
C ILE A 103 1.69 6.73 0.36
N CYS A 104 2.32 7.90 0.33
CA CYS A 104 2.53 8.79 1.48
C CYS A 104 3.40 8.10 2.53
N HIS A 105 2.82 7.70 3.66
CA HIS A 105 3.50 6.95 4.71
C HIS A 105 3.50 5.43 4.46
N GLY A 106 2.81 4.97 3.40
CA GLY A 106 2.73 3.54 3.06
C GLY A 106 4.07 2.83 3.04
N PRO A 107 5.14 3.45 2.47
CA PRO A 107 6.46 2.81 2.46
C PRO A 107 7.03 2.44 3.83
N GLN A 108 6.54 3.02 4.93
CA GLN A 108 7.00 2.64 6.27
C GLN A 108 6.92 1.14 6.52
N LEU A 109 5.85 0.49 6.06
CA LEU A 109 5.70 -0.95 6.22
C LEU A 109 6.79 -1.70 5.45
N LEU A 110 7.13 -1.23 4.26
CA LEU A 110 8.17 -1.83 3.41
C LEU A 110 9.57 -1.58 3.97
N ILE A 111 9.79 -0.44 4.63
CA ILE A 111 11.05 -0.14 5.31
C ILE A 111 11.28 -1.17 6.42
N THR A 112 10.27 -1.39 7.26
CA THR A 112 10.36 -2.36 8.36
C THR A 112 10.56 -3.78 7.83
N ALA A 113 9.99 -4.11 6.68
CA ALA A 113 10.18 -5.39 6.03
C ALA A 113 11.57 -5.55 5.39
N GLU A 114 12.40 -4.51 5.42
CA GLU A 114 13.72 -4.48 4.79
C GLU A 114 13.67 -4.80 3.30
N ALA A 115 12.60 -4.35 2.62
CA ALA A 115 12.30 -4.73 1.25
C ALA A 115 12.61 -3.63 0.22
N LEU A 116 13.11 -2.48 0.66
CA LEU A 116 13.32 -1.32 -0.23
C LEU A 116 14.79 -1.07 -0.60
N ASN A 117 15.73 -1.83 -0.06
CA ASN A 117 17.15 -1.61 -0.34
C ASN A 117 17.43 -1.73 -1.84
N GLY A 118 18.05 -0.71 -2.41
CA GLY A 118 18.38 -0.68 -3.83
C GLY A 118 17.24 -0.29 -4.75
N LYS A 119 16.06 0.02 -4.22
CA LYS A 119 14.89 0.43 -5.02
C LYS A 119 14.88 1.92 -5.24
N ARG A 120 14.28 2.33 -6.39
CA ARG A 120 13.88 3.71 -6.62
C ARG A 120 12.45 3.85 -6.09
N ALA A 121 12.19 4.89 -5.29
CA ALA A 121 10.86 5.11 -4.73
C ALA A 121 10.70 6.52 -4.23
N THR A 122 9.46 6.89 -3.95
CA THR A 122 9.10 8.12 -3.26
C THR A 122 8.14 7.82 -2.10
N GLY A 123 7.82 8.83 -1.33
CA GLY A 123 6.90 8.76 -0.22
C GLY A 123 6.72 10.14 0.37
N TYR A 124 5.98 10.24 1.47
CA TYR A 124 5.79 11.54 2.11
C TYR A 124 7.13 12.12 2.56
N LYS A 125 7.27 13.42 2.42
CA LYS A 125 8.57 14.11 2.66
C LYS A 125 9.16 13.84 4.03
N SER A 126 8.33 13.65 5.07
CA SER A 126 8.84 13.42 6.42
C SER A 126 9.55 12.08 6.57
N ILE A 127 9.26 11.11 5.72
CA ILE A 127 9.92 9.80 5.75
C ILE A 127 11.01 9.67 4.68
N ALA A 128 11.32 10.73 3.95
CA ALA A 128 12.36 10.69 2.92
C ALA A 128 13.71 10.26 3.49
N VAL A 129 14.09 10.80 4.64
CA VAL A 129 15.35 10.42 5.30
C VAL A 129 15.33 8.95 5.72
N ASP A 130 14.20 8.46 6.21
CA ASP A 130 14.07 7.06 6.62
C ASP A 130 14.20 6.13 5.42
N MET A 131 13.63 6.51 4.28
CA MET A 131 13.74 5.76 3.04
C MET A 131 15.20 5.73 2.55
N LYS A 132 15.88 6.87 2.57
CA LYS A 132 17.30 6.92 2.19
C LYS A 132 18.15 6.04 3.09
N ASN A 133 17.89 6.07 4.41
CA ASN A 133 18.60 5.21 5.36
C ASN A 133 18.31 3.72 5.13
N ALA A 134 17.17 3.41 4.56
CA ALA A 134 16.80 2.04 4.20
C ALA A 134 17.37 1.60 2.83
N GLY A 135 18.19 2.43 2.20
CA GLY A 135 18.85 2.10 0.94
C GLY A 135 18.05 2.48 -0.31
N VAL A 136 17.05 3.36 -0.17
CA VAL A 136 16.22 3.80 -1.29
C VAL A 136 16.91 4.94 -2.05
N SER A 137 16.89 4.87 -3.38
CA SER A 137 17.16 6.03 -4.23
C SER A 137 15.87 6.85 -4.28
N TYR A 138 15.78 7.84 -3.36
CA TYR A 138 14.57 8.64 -3.20
C TYR A 138 14.44 9.67 -4.31
N GLU A 139 13.26 9.74 -4.92
CA GLU A 139 12.94 10.70 -5.97
C GLU A 139 11.73 11.52 -5.53
N ASP A 140 11.87 12.83 -5.47
CA ASP A 140 10.76 13.73 -5.14
C ASP A 140 9.92 13.95 -6.40
N SER A 141 9.05 13.02 -6.70
CA SER A 141 8.22 12.99 -7.90
C SER A 141 6.82 12.52 -7.55
N GLU A 142 5.84 12.91 -8.35
CA GLU A 142 4.44 12.56 -8.08
C GLU A 142 4.19 11.05 -8.11
N VAL A 143 4.98 10.31 -8.87
CA VAL A 143 4.94 8.86 -8.89
C VAL A 143 6.30 8.33 -9.32
N VAL A 144 6.74 7.27 -8.66
CA VAL A 144 7.97 6.55 -9.04
C VAL A 144 7.58 5.08 -9.24
N VAL A 145 7.95 4.56 -10.40
CA VAL A 145 7.74 3.15 -10.75
C VAL A 145 9.09 2.48 -10.89
N ASP A 146 9.33 1.48 -10.06
CA ASP A 146 10.54 0.66 -10.16
C ASP A 146 10.09 -0.81 -10.28
N GLY A 147 10.10 -1.33 -11.50
CA GLY A 147 9.56 -2.65 -11.77
C GLY A 147 8.07 -2.71 -11.42
N ASN A 148 7.71 -3.51 -10.44
CA ASN A 148 6.33 -3.66 -9.97
C ASN A 148 6.01 -2.83 -8.73
N LEU A 149 6.95 -2.01 -8.26
CA LEU A 149 6.74 -1.11 -7.12
C LEU A 149 6.31 0.27 -7.63
N VAL A 150 5.16 0.74 -7.16
CA VAL A 150 4.63 2.07 -7.48
C VAL A 150 4.47 2.84 -6.18
N THR A 151 5.08 4.03 -6.11
CA THR A 151 5.00 4.88 -4.91
C THR A 151 4.65 6.31 -5.28
N SER A 152 3.97 7.01 -4.38
CA SER A 152 3.60 8.42 -4.49
C SER A 152 3.70 9.11 -3.13
N ARG A 153 3.58 10.44 -3.09
CA ARG A 153 3.93 11.27 -1.92
C ARG A 153 2.75 11.70 -1.07
N THR A 154 1.66 12.12 -1.72
CA THR A 154 0.54 12.80 -1.05
C THR A 154 -0.76 12.53 -1.83
N PRO A 155 -1.94 12.90 -1.25
CA PRO A 155 -3.20 12.81 -2.00
C PRO A 155 -3.21 13.55 -3.33
N ASP A 156 -2.44 14.63 -3.46
CA ASP A 156 -2.34 15.37 -4.74
C ASP A 156 -1.79 14.49 -5.88
N ASP A 157 -1.05 13.45 -5.54
CA ASP A 157 -0.43 12.55 -6.50
C ASP A 157 -1.35 11.40 -6.94
N LEU A 158 -2.55 11.29 -6.37
CA LEU A 158 -3.45 10.16 -6.63
C LEU A 158 -3.76 9.91 -8.10
N PRO A 159 -3.98 10.91 -8.95
CA PRO A 159 -4.19 10.63 -10.38
C PRO A 159 -3.03 9.86 -11.01
N ALA A 160 -1.79 10.27 -10.74
CA ALA A 160 -0.60 9.60 -11.25
C ALA A 160 -0.42 8.21 -10.62
N PHE A 161 -0.64 8.11 -9.31
CA PHE A 161 -0.55 6.85 -8.58
C PHE A 161 -1.52 5.81 -9.13
N ASN A 162 -2.77 6.20 -9.32
CA ASN A 162 -3.80 5.30 -9.83
C ASN A 162 -3.48 4.87 -11.26
N ARG A 163 -3.07 5.80 -12.11
CA ARG A 163 -2.72 5.53 -13.51
C ARG A 163 -1.60 4.50 -13.61
N GLU A 164 -0.50 4.72 -12.87
CA GLU A 164 0.66 3.83 -12.95
C GLU A 164 0.39 2.47 -12.30
N SER A 165 -0.37 2.45 -11.21
CA SER A 165 -0.76 1.21 -10.56
C SER A 165 -1.61 0.34 -11.50
N LEU A 166 -2.58 0.94 -12.17
CA LEU A 166 -3.40 0.24 -13.15
C LEU A 166 -2.55 -0.26 -14.33
N ALA A 167 -1.58 0.52 -14.77
CA ALA A 167 -0.67 0.12 -15.85
C ALA A 167 0.15 -1.12 -15.45
N VAL A 168 0.64 -1.16 -14.22
CA VAL A 168 1.38 -2.32 -13.71
C VAL A 168 0.48 -3.56 -13.64
N LEU A 169 -0.76 -3.40 -13.20
CA LEU A 169 -1.72 -4.51 -13.13
C LEU A 169 -2.08 -5.07 -14.52
N ALA A 170 -1.99 -4.24 -15.55
CA ALA A 170 -2.34 -4.63 -16.92
C ALA A 170 -1.25 -5.43 -17.63
N LYS A 171 -0.07 -5.53 -17.06
CA LYS A 171 1.06 -6.27 -17.67
C LYS A 171 0.91 -7.78 -17.63
#